data_d13be2a8860db6557e1455eedc9f0e16
#
_entry.id   d13be2a8860db6557e1455eedc9f0e16
#
_cell.length_a   1.000
_cell.length_b   1.000
_cell.length_c   1.000
_cell.angle_alpha   90.00
_cell.angle_beta   90.00
_cell.angle_gamma   90.00
#
_symmetry.space_group_name_H-M   'P 1'
#
loop_
_entity.id
_entity.type
_entity.pdbx_description
1 polymer ?
#
loop_
_entity_poly.entity_id
_entity_poly.type
_entity_poly.pdbx_seq_one_letter_code
_entity_poly.pdbx_strand_id
1 'polypeptide(L)'
;MIRLYHCTDARSFRPLWALEELGLDYELTVMPFPPRYRAKEFMAVNPLGTIPALVDGETFMTESAAITQYLVTKYGPSPLAVDVDDPAYGAWLNWLHFGEATLTFPQTLVLRYRQFEPGKAEVVADDYAKREG
;
A
#
# COMPACT_ATOMS: atom_id res chain seq x y z
N MET A 1 -19.87 -5.51 0.21
CA MET A 1 -19.47 -4.22 0.81
C MET A 1 -17.96 -4.24 0.99
N ILE A 2 -17.28 -3.21 0.53
CA ILE A 2 -15.83 -3.07 0.65
C ILE A 2 -15.49 -2.55 2.04
N ARG A 3 -14.49 -3.15 2.71
CA ARG A 3 -13.93 -2.66 3.96
C ARG A 3 -12.42 -2.51 3.84
N LEU A 4 -11.91 -1.33 4.19
CA LEU A 4 -10.48 -1.03 4.22
C LEU A 4 -10.00 -0.81 5.66
N TYR A 5 -8.95 -1.52 6.04
CA TYR A 5 -8.20 -1.30 7.29
C TYR A 5 -7.02 -0.38 7.00
N HIS A 6 -6.93 0.72 7.75
CA HIS A 6 -6.05 1.84 7.47
C HIS A 6 -5.33 2.33 8.73
N CYS A 7 -4.11 2.80 8.55
CA CYS A 7 -3.41 3.64 9.52
C CYS A 7 -2.96 4.93 8.82
N THR A 8 -3.02 6.04 9.53
CA THR A 8 -2.54 7.34 9.03
C THR A 8 -1.05 7.26 8.66
N ASP A 9 -0.66 7.96 7.60
CA ASP A 9 0.72 8.02 7.08
C ASP A 9 1.34 6.66 6.74
N ALA A 10 0.52 5.71 6.32
CA ALA A 10 0.95 4.37 5.95
C ALA A 10 0.55 4.01 4.52
N ARG A 11 1.08 2.89 4.01
CA ARG A 11 0.81 2.41 2.62
C ARG A 11 -0.66 2.16 2.32
N SER A 12 -1.49 2.01 3.34
CA SER A 12 -2.95 1.92 3.21
C SER A 12 -3.61 3.18 2.64
N PHE A 13 -2.88 4.30 2.59
CA PHE A 13 -3.31 5.51 1.88
C PHE A 13 -3.53 5.26 0.38
N ARG A 14 -2.74 4.39 -0.26
CA ARG A 14 -2.84 4.11 -1.70
C ARG A 14 -4.21 3.55 -2.10
N PRO A 15 -4.69 2.43 -1.53
CA PRO A 15 -6.03 1.94 -1.83
C PRO A 15 -7.14 2.88 -1.33
N LEU A 16 -6.93 3.61 -0.25
CA LEU A 16 -7.88 4.63 0.20
C LEU A 16 -8.08 5.70 -0.87
N TRP A 17 -7.00 6.22 -1.42
CA TRP A 17 -7.06 7.18 -2.52
C TRP A 17 -7.76 6.61 -3.75
N ALA A 18 -7.46 5.36 -4.12
CA ALA A 18 -8.14 4.71 -5.24
C ALA A 18 -9.66 4.57 -5.01
N LEU A 19 -10.10 4.23 -3.80
CA LEU A 19 -11.53 4.16 -3.45
C LEU A 19 -12.21 5.52 -3.61
N GLU A 20 -11.58 6.60 -3.17
CA GLU A 20 -12.08 7.97 -3.32
C GLU A 20 -12.15 8.41 -4.79
N GLU A 21 -11.10 8.16 -5.58
CA GLU A 21 -11.07 8.48 -7.01
C GLU A 21 -12.11 7.71 -7.82
N LEU A 22 -12.44 6.49 -7.41
CA LEU A 22 -13.47 5.67 -8.03
C LEU A 22 -14.89 6.01 -7.54
N GLY A 23 -15.02 6.81 -6.48
CA GLY A 23 -16.31 7.15 -5.88
C GLY A 23 -17.06 5.95 -5.32
N LEU A 24 -16.34 4.96 -4.80
CA LEU A 24 -16.93 3.73 -4.27
C LEU A 24 -17.38 3.89 -2.82
N ASP A 25 -18.50 3.24 -2.48
CA ASP A 25 -18.92 3.11 -1.09
C ASP A 25 -18.09 2.05 -0.37
N TYR A 26 -17.53 2.40 0.79
CA TYR A 26 -16.72 1.50 1.59
C TYR A 26 -16.79 1.83 3.09
N GLU A 27 -16.45 0.86 3.92
CA GLU A 27 -16.22 1.04 5.35
C GLU A 27 -14.74 1.24 5.61
N LEU A 28 -14.38 2.30 6.35
CA LEU A 28 -13.01 2.57 6.77
C LEU A 28 -12.81 2.26 8.25
N THR A 29 -11.87 1.36 8.56
CA THR A 29 -11.42 1.11 9.92
C THR A 29 -10.05 1.73 10.12
N VAL A 30 -9.98 2.85 10.86
CA VAL A 30 -8.73 3.53 11.16
C VAL A 30 -8.15 3.00 12.47
N MET A 31 -6.88 2.58 12.43
CA MET A 31 -6.18 2.00 13.56
C MET A 31 -4.90 2.77 13.89
N PRO A 32 -4.42 2.72 15.15
CA PRO A 32 -3.12 3.27 15.51
C PRO A 32 -1.98 2.45 14.89
N PHE A 33 -0.94 3.15 14.42
CA PHE A 33 0.26 2.51 13.86
C PHE A 33 1.34 2.25 14.94
N PRO A 34 2.04 1.13 14.93
CA PRO A 34 1.82 -0.05 14.09
C PRO A 34 0.72 -0.96 14.68
N PRO A 35 -0.22 -1.45 13.85
CA PRO A 35 -1.42 -2.14 14.33
C PRO A 35 -1.12 -3.46 15.05
N ARG A 36 -0.06 -4.18 14.68
CA ARG A 36 0.36 -5.43 15.36
C ARG A 36 0.59 -5.29 16.86
N TYR A 37 0.89 -4.07 17.31
CA TYR A 37 1.13 -3.79 18.74
C TYR A 37 0.00 -3.01 19.39
N ARG A 38 -0.69 -2.16 18.63
CA ARG A 38 -1.67 -1.19 19.17
C ARG A 38 -3.12 -1.54 18.86
N ALA A 39 -3.37 -2.50 17.98
CA ALA A 39 -4.70 -3.00 17.60
C ALA A 39 -4.65 -4.53 17.49
N LYS A 40 -4.47 -5.20 18.61
CA LYS A 40 -4.23 -6.67 18.65
C LYS A 40 -5.37 -7.48 18.07
N GLU A 41 -6.61 -6.99 18.17
CA GLU A 41 -7.79 -7.58 17.56
C GLU A 41 -7.69 -7.66 16.03
N PHE A 42 -6.93 -6.75 15.42
CA PHE A 42 -6.68 -6.79 13.98
C PHE A 42 -5.89 -8.03 13.54
N MET A 43 -5.14 -8.67 14.44
CA MET A 43 -4.42 -9.90 14.12
C MET A 43 -5.37 -11.06 13.75
N ALA A 44 -6.63 -11.00 14.16
CA ALA A 44 -7.66 -11.95 13.73
C ALA A 44 -8.09 -11.72 12.26
N VAL A 45 -7.97 -10.49 11.77
CA VAL A 45 -8.26 -10.12 10.38
C VAL A 45 -7.05 -10.40 9.48
N ASN A 46 -5.87 -9.96 9.91
CA ASN A 46 -4.62 -10.15 9.18
C ASN A 46 -3.50 -10.60 10.14
N PRO A 47 -3.17 -11.90 10.17
CA PRO A 47 -2.12 -12.45 11.04
C PRO A 47 -0.73 -11.82 10.86
N LEU A 48 -0.45 -11.22 9.69
CA LEU A 48 0.80 -10.48 9.46
C LEU A 48 0.86 -9.18 10.26
N GLY A 49 -0.29 -8.66 10.71
CA GLY A 49 -0.39 -7.40 11.43
C GLY A 49 0.09 -6.19 10.60
N THR A 50 0.02 -6.30 9.27
CA THR A 50 0.40 -5.23 8.32
C THR A 50 -0.85 -4.56 7.76
N ILE A 51 -0.71 -3.30 7.31
CA ILE A 51 -1.74 -2.56 6.59
C ILE A 51 -1.20 -2.12 5.23
N PRO A 52 -2.08 -1.97 4.25
CA PRO A 52 -3.54 -2.16 4.26
C PRO A 52 -3.97 -3.61 4.43
N ALA A 53 -5.23 -3.80 4.79
CA ALA A 53 -5.98 -5.01 4.50
C ALA A 53 -7.33 -4.59 3.90
N LEU A 54 -7.75 -5.26 2.85
CA LEU A 54 -9.03 -5.02 2.17
C LEU A 54 -9.86 -6.30 2.21
N VAL A 55 -11.13 -6.14 2.52
CA VAL A 55 -12.15 -7.19 2.39
C VAL A 55 -13.20 -6.70 1.40
N ASP A 56 -13.47 -7.51 0.37
CA ASP A 56 -14.51 -7.24 -0.63
C ASP A 56 -15.29 -8.54 -0.89
N GLY A 57 -16.40 -8.71 -0.19
CA GLY A 57 -17.11 -9.99 -0.15
C GLY A 57 -16.20 -11.09 0.43
N GLU A 58 -15.90 -12.11 -0.37
CA GLU A 58 -15.01 -13.21 0.00
C GLU A 58 -13.52 -12.92 -0.33
N THR A 59 -13.25 -11.84 -1.03
CA THR A 59 -11.88 -11.45 -1.40
C THR A 59 -11.19 -10.77 -0.23
N PHE A 60 -10.02 -11.29 0.14
CA PHE A 60 -9.14 -10.69 1.13
C PHE A 60 -7.77 -10.37 0.51
N MET A 61 -7.28 -9.14 0.70
CA MET A 61 -6.02 -8.69 0.12
C MET A 61 -5.22 -7.84 1.11
N THR A 62 -3.89 -7.90 1.04
CA THR A 62 -2.98 -7.19 1.94
C THR A 62 -1.96 -6.28 1.23
N GLU A 63 -1.73 -6.48 -0.07
CA GLU A 63 -0.72 -5.73 -0.81
C GLU A 63 -1.30 -4.45 -1.41
N SER A 64 -0.80 -3.29 -0.98
CA SER A 64 -1.37 -1.98 -1.34
C SER A 64 -1.45 -1.73 -2.85
N ALA A 65 -0.39 -2.08 -3.61
CA ALA A 65 -0.38 -1.92 -5.06
C ALA A 65 -1.36 -2.88 -5.74
N ALA A 66 -1.42 -4.15 -5.29
CA ALA A 66 -2.36 -5.13 -5.82
C ALA A 66 -3.81 -4.76 -5.52
N ILE A 67 -4.10 -4.25 -4.32
CA ILE A 67 -5.42 -3.75 -3.95
C ILE A 67 -5.83 -2.59 -4.87
N THR A 68 -4.93 -1.63 -5.10
CA THR A 68 -5.19 -0.50 -5.99
C THR A 68 -5.49 -0.98 -7.41
N GLN A 69 -4.68 -1.89 -7.96
CA GLN A 69 -4.91 -2.49 -9.27
C GLN A 69 -6.25 -3.24 -9.33
N TYR A 70 -6.56 -4.03 -8.31
CA TYR A 70 -7.82 -4.75 -8.19
C TYR A 70 -9.02 -3.81 -8.25
N LEU A 71 -9.01 -2.73 -7.47
CA LEU A 71 -10.10 -1.78 -7.40
C LEU A 71 -10.34 -1.09 -8.76
N VAL A 72 -9.29 -0.55 -9.38
CA VAL A 72 -9.44 0.19 -10.65
C VAL A 72 -9.82 -0.72 -11.82
N THR A 73 -9.49 -2.01 -11.75
CA THR A 73 -9.84 -3.00 -12.77
C THR A 73 -11.25 -3.54 -12.56
N LYS A 74 -11.57 -3.97 -11.33
CA LYS A 74 -12.87 -4.59 -11.01
C LYS A 74 -14.03 -3.59 -11.07
N TYR A 75 -13.80 -2.39 -10.58
CA TYR A 75 -14.82 -1.34 -10.46
C TYR A 75 -14.71 -0.25 -11.53
N GLY A 76 -13.96 -0.56 -12.60
CA GLY A 76 -13.88 0.30 -13.78
C GLY A 76 -15.15 0.29 -14.66
N PRO A 77 -15.09 0.99 -15.80
CA PRO A 77 -13.89 1.62 -16.37
C PRO A 77 -13.42 2.85 -15.58
N SER A 78 -12.11 3.07 -15.53
CA SER A 78 -11.48 4.18 -14.84
C SER A 78 -10.25 4.67 -15.62
N PRO A 79 -10.00 5.99 -15.67
CA PRO A 79 -8.76 6.54 -16.26
C PRO A 79 -7.49 6.14 -15.51
N LEU A 80 -7.62 5.55 -14.32
CA LEU A 80 -6.51 5.02 -13.53
C LEU A 80 -6.07 3.62 -13.99
N ALA A 81 -6.88 2.92 -14.76
CA ALA A 81 -6.57 1.60 -15.30
C ALA A 81 -6.23 1.66 -16.79
N VAL A 82 -5.40 0.73 -17.23
CA VAL A 82 -5.04 0.54 -18.64
C VAL A 82 -5.41 -0.87 -19.04
N ASP A 83 -6.15 -1.01 -20.14
CA ASP A 83 -6.57 -2.32 -20.65
C ASP A 83 -5.37 -3.15 -21.14
N VAL A 84 -5.50 -4.47 -21.05
CA VAL A 84 -4.43 -5.40 -21.42
C VAL A 84 -4.01 -5.29 -22.89
N ASP A 85 -4.94 -4.88 -23.77
CA ASP A 85 -4.70 -4.70 -25.19
C ASP A 85 -4.15 -3.29 -25.54
N ASP A 86 -4.08 -2.38 -24.57
CA ASP A 86 -3.52 -1.04 -24.76
C ASP A 86 -1.99 -1.11 -24.85
N PRO A 87 -1.36 -0.44 -25.85
CA PRO A 87 0.10 -0.37 -25.96
C PRO A 87 0.81 0.15 -24.70
N ALA A 88 0.15 0.94 -23.86
CA ALA A 88 0.68 1.47 -22.61
C ALA A 88 0.59 0.49 -21.43
N TYR A 89 -0.05 -0.68 -21.59
CA TYR A 89 -0.30 -1.61 -20.47
C TYR A 89 1.00 -2.06 -19.77
N GLY A 90 2.02 -2.41 -20.53
CA GLY A 90 3.32 -2.81 -19.98
C GLY A 90 3.99 -1.69 -19.17
N ALA A 91 3.94 -0.46 -19.65
CA ALA A 91 4.46 0.70 -18.94
C ALA A 91 3.65 0.97 -17.65
N TRP A 92 2.34 0.88 -17.71
CA TRP A 92 1.46 1.05 -16.56
C TRP A 92 1.76 0.02 -15.44
N LEU A 93 1.89 -1.27 -15.78
CA LEU A 93 2.29 -2.31 -14.85
C LEU A 93 3.67 -2.03 -14.24
N ASN A 94 4.63 -1.66 -15.10
CA ASN A 94 5.99 -1.37 -14.64
C ASN A 94 6.02 -0.23 -13.63
N TRP A 95 5.30 0.87 -13.87
CA TRP A 95 5.22 1.98 -12.93
C TRP A 95 4.49 1.63 -11.64
N LEU A 96 3.44 0.81 -11.70
CA LEU A 96 2.72 0.33 -10.53
C LEU A 96 3.65 -0.44 -9.57
N HIS A 97 4.44 -1.36 -10.13
CA HIS A 97 5.39 -2.16 -9.34
C HIS A 97 6.65 -1.38 -8.95
N PHE A 98 7.11 -0.46 -9.80
CA PHE A 98 8.22 0.45 -9.48
C PHE A 98 7.93 1.27 -8.21
N GLY A 99 6.73 1.79 -8.07
CA GLY A 99 6.32 2.57 -6.91
C GLY A 99 6.48 1.81 -5.58
N GLU A 100 6.21 0.51 -5.57
CA GLU A 100 6.38 -0.33 -4.36
C GLU A 100 7.80 -0.86 -4.22
N ALA A 101 8.32 -1.53 -5.24
CA ALA A 101 9.56 -2.30 -5.14
C ALA A 101 10.82 -1.42 -5.20
N THR A 102 10.82 -0.40 -6.06
CA THR A 102 12.02 0.40 -6.32
C THR A 102 12.02 1.70 -5.55
N LEU A 103 10.88 2.36 -5.40
CA LEU A 103 10.80 3.67 -4.74
C LEU A 103 10.51 3.54 -3.24
N THR A 104 9.49 2.80 -2.84
CA THR A 104 9.04 2.77 -1.44
C THR A 104 9.96 1.96 -0.54
N PHE A 105 10.54 0.85 -1.02
CA PHE A 105 11.39 0.00 -0.20
C PHE A 105 12.64 0.73 0.30
N PRO A 106 13.43 1.44 -0.54
CA PRO A 106 14.53 2.28 -0.08
C PRO A 106 14.11 3.32 0.95
N GLN A 107 13.01 4.06 0.70
CA GLN A 107 12.48 5.06 1.63
C GLN A 107 12.16 4.46 3.00
N THR A 108 11.64 3.24 3.04
CA THR A 108 11.34 2.53 4.29
C THR A 108 12.61 2.25 5.10
N LEU A 109 13.71 1.87 4.44
CA LEU A 109 15.01 1.63 5.10
C LEU A 109 15.63 2.93 5.62
N VAL A 110 15.60 3.99 4.82
CA VAL A 110 16.08 5.32 5.22
C VAL A 110 15.31 5.82 6.45
N LEU A 111 13.99 5.77 6.39
CA LEU A 111 13.12 6.20 7.49
C LEU A 111 13.39 5.38 8.76
N ARG A 112 13.48 4.05 8.63
CA ARG A 112 13.70 3.15 9.75
C ARG A 112 14.99 3.46 10.49
N TYR A 113 16.11 3.53 9.77
CA TYR A 113 17.44 3.64 10.39
C TYR A 113 17.89 5.07 10.69
N ARG A 114 17.21 6.08 10.14
CA ARG A 114 17.47 7.47 10.51
C ARG A 114 16.54 8.01 11.59
N GLN A 115 15.30 7.52 11.66
CA GLN A 115 14.28 8.08 12.58
C GLN A 115 13.86 7.12 13.69
N PHE A 116 13.57 5.85 13.37
CA PHE A 116 13.02 4.92 14.36
C PHE A 116 14.07 4.11 15.10
N GLU A 117 15.17 3.77 14.45
CA GLU A 117 16.25 2.96 15.01
C GLU A 117 17.63 3.58 14.68
N PRO A 118 17.88 4.86 15.05
CA PRO A 118 19.15 5.52 14.75
C PRO A 118 20.33 4.78 15.38
N GLY A 119 21.45 4.73 14.67
CA GLY A 119 22.67 4.05 15.12
C GLY A 119 22.72 2.55 14.82
N LYS A 120 21.62 1.90 14.39
CA LYS A 120 21.64 0.44 14.14
C LYS A 120 22.19 0.06 12.77
N ALA A 121 21.91 0.85 11.73
CA ALA A 121 22.33 0.55 10.37
C ALA A 121 22.43 1.82 9.50
N GLU A 122 23.13 2.83 9.97
CA GLU A 122 23.30 4.13 9.28
C GLU A 122 23.91 3.97 7.89
N VAL A 123 24.89 3.07 7.74
CA VAL A 123 25.54 2.79 6.45
C VAL A 123 24.52 2.30 5.42
N VAL A 124 23.56 1.48 5.83
CA VAL A 124 22.49 1.00 4.96
C VAL A 124 21.58 2.16 4.57
N ALA A 125 21.17 3.00 5.54
CA ALA A 125 20.33 4.17 5.26
C ALA A 125 21.01 5.13 4.29
N ASP A 126 22.31 5.38 4.44
CA ASP A 126 23.09 6.26 3.58
C ASP A 126 23.25 5.70 2.15
N ASP A 127 23.47 4.38 2.02
CA ASP A 127 23.56 3.74 0.70
C ASP A 127 22.23 3.83 -0.06
N TYR A 128 21.13 3.54 0.61
CA TYR A 128 19.80 3.63 -0.02
C TYR A 128 19.36 5.08 -0.30
N ALA A 129 19.69 6.04 0.57
CA ALA A 129 19.41 7.45 0.32
C ALA A 129 20.08 7.99 -0.96
N LYS A 130 21.27 7.50 -1.30
CA LYS A 130 21.97 7.88 -2.53
C LYS A 130 21.29 7.35 -3.81
N ARG A 131 20.48 6.32 -3.70
CA ARG A 131 19.78 5.72 -4.84
C ARG A 131 18.46 6.42 -5.16
N GLU A 132 18.00 7.30 -4.28
CA GLU A 132 16.76 8.07 -4.43
C GLU A 132 16.97 9.44 -5.11
N GLY A 133 18.23 9.87 -5.31
CA GLY A 133 18.62 11.19 -5.84
C GLY A 133 18.96 11.22 -7.33
#